data_431593c56d4c4f038aa22290d489c284
#
_entry.id   431593c56d4c4f038aa22290d489c284
#
_cell.length_a   1.000
_cell.length_b   1.000
_cell.length_c   1.000
_cell.angle_alpha   90.00
_cell.angle_beta   90.00
_cell.angle_gamma   90.00
#
_symmetry.space_group_name_H-M   'P 1'
#
loop_
_entity.id
_entity.type
_entity.pdbx_description
1 polymer ?
#
loop_
_entity_poly.entity_id
_entity_poly.type
_entity_poly.pdbx_seq_one_letter_code
_entity_poly.pdbx_strand_id
1 'polypeptide(L)'
;MVGYFYCQLLVNTLELTIKSDSALILLERHFLSSCIVDQREDRIMKEEVNVSGKMSARQITMTALFVALVAVGAFIKIPIPYLPFTLQLLFTTLAGLILGSRLGGMSVVMYLILGLAGVPIFTEGGGLMYVVKPTFGYLLGFAIGAFVAGRMVETSVTLTFKRLLAASFVNLAIVYGVGMIYLYEIKDLYLGKPIGLDVLFIYCFALPVIPDIFLCILAAIIARRLIPILK
;
A
#
# COMPACT_ATOMS: atom_id res chain seq x y z
N MET A 1 -16.83 -3.17 19.70
CA MET A 1 -15.80 -4.11 20.18
C MET A 1 -16.26 -4.98 21.34
N VAL A 2 -16.99 -4.46 22.31
CA VAL A 2 -17.51 -5.21 23.48
C VAL A 2 -18.54 -6.27 23.07
N GLY A 3 -19.42 -6.00 22.11
CA GLY A 3 -20.44 -6.94 21.63
C GLY A 3 -19.89 -8.20 20.96
N TYR A 4 -18.74 -8.08 20.25
CA TYR A 4 -18.10 -9.22 19.59
C TYR A 4 -17.53 -10.23 20.60
N PHE A 5 -16.94 -9.72 21.70
CA PHE A 5 -16.36 -10.56 22.75
C PHE A 5 -17.45 -11.33 23.53
N TYR A 6 -18.61 -10.68 23.78
CA TYR A 6 -19.75 -11.32 24.42
C TYR A 6 -20.42 -12.37 23.54
N CYS A 7 -20.54 -12.12 22.22
CA CYS A 7 -21.13 -13.07 21.29
C CYS A 7 -20.25 -14.32 21.14
N GLN A 8 -18.92 -14.16 21.06
CA GLN A 8 -17.95 -15.26 20.98
C GLN A 8 -17.89 -16.09 22.28
N LEU A 9 -18.00 -15.42 23.42
CA LEU A 9 -18.01 -16.09 24.73
C LEU A 9 -19.32 -16.88 24.98
N LEU A 10 -20.44 -16.37 24.51
CA LEU A 10 -21.75 -17.03 24.58
C LEU A 10 -21.82 -18.25 23.65
N VAL A 11 -21.28 -18.16 22.43
CA VAL A 11 -21.22 -19.28 21.49
C VAL A 11 -20.34 -20.41 22.06
N ASN A 12 -19.17 -20.11 22.61
CA ASN A 12 -18.28 -21.12 23.21
C ASN A 12 -18.84 -21.75 24.49
N THR A 13 -19.64 -21.00 25.28
CA THR A 13 -20.30 -21.55 26.51
C THR A 13 -21.52 -22.38 26.16
N LEU A 14 -22.24 -22.06 25.09
CA LEU A 14 -23.40 -22.82 24.63
C LEU A 14 -23.03 -24.15 23.96
N GLU A 15 -21.92 -24.20 23.19
CA GLU A 15 -21.41 -25.45 22.59
C GLU A 15 -21.03 -26.52 23.65
N LEU A 16 -20.65 -26.11 24.84
CA LEU A 16 -20.30 -27.01 25.94
C LEU A 16 -21.50 -27.57 26.75
N THR A 17 -22.69 -27.00 26.59
CA THR A 17 -23.82 -27.32 27.48
C THR A 17 -24.96 -28.07 26.77
N ILE A 18 -25.00 -28.15 25.44
CA ILE A 18 -26.21 -28.64 24.73
C ILE A 18 -25.92 -29.94 23.98
N LYS A 19 -26.18 -31.04 24.67
CA LYS A 19 -26.36 -32.36 24.06
C LYS A 19 -27.82 -32.76 24.34
N SER A 20 -28.73 -32.53 23.35
CA SER A 20 -30.13 -32.98 23.33
C SER A 20 -31.19 -31.93 23.63
N ASP A 21 -31.66 -31.24 22.58
CA ASP A 21 -33.12 -30.98 22.38
C ASP A 21 -33.32 -30.19 21.07
N SER A 22 -34.19 -30.68 20.18
CA SER A 22 -34.47 -30.13 18.86
C SER A 22 -35.02 -28.68 18.87
N ALA A 23 -35.66 -28.25 19.97
CA ALA A 23 -36.20 -26.92 20.14
C ALA A 23 -35.11 -25.87 20.42
N LEU A 24 -34.03 -26.25 21.10
CA LEU A 24 -32.87 -25.41 21.38
C LEU A 24 -32.04 -25.14 20.10
N ILE A 25 -31.94 -26.10 19.19
CA ILE A 25 -31.24 -25.95 17.90
C ILE A 25 -31.99 -24.93 17.02
N LEU A 26 -33.30 -24.84 17.07
CA LEU A 26 -34.09 -23.85 16.33
C LEU A 26 -33.92 -22.43 16.91
N LEU A 27 -33.84 -22.31 18.25
CA LEU A 27 -33.57 -21.03 18.94
C LEU A 27 -32.14 -20.55 18.64
N GLU A 28 -31.17 -21.44 18.64
CA GLU A 28 -29.78 -21.16 18.32
C GLU A 28 -29.61 -20.69 16.86
N ARG A 29 -30.28 -21.37 15.91
CA ARG A 29 -30.31 -20.92 14.50
C ARG A 29 -30.96 -19.54 14.34
N HIS A 30 -32.02 -19.25 15.07
CA HIS A 30 -32.69 -17.94 15.02
C HIS A 30 -31.81 -16.85 15.63
N PHE A 31 -31.11 -17.13 16.73
CA PHE A 31 -30.22 -16.20 17.39
C PHE A 31 -28.96 -15.93 16.55
N LEU A 32 -28.35 -16.97 15.95
CA LEU A 32 -27.23 -16.84 15.05
C LEU A 32 -27.61 -16.07 13.77
N SER A 33 -28.80 -16.35 13.21
CA SER A 33 -29.34 -15.61 12.07
C SER A 33 -29.54 -14.14 12.40
N SER A 34 -30.11 -13.82 13.57
CA SER A 34 -30.31 -12.44 14.02
C SER A 34 -28.98 -11.71 14.26
N CYS A 35 -28.00 -12.38 14.86
CA CYS A 35 -26.65 -11.82 15.10
C CYS A 35 -25.88 -11.59 13.79
N ILE A 36 -26.05 -12.47 12.80
CA ILE A 36 -25.44 -12.30 11.46
C ILE A 36 -26.12 -11.17 10.68
N VAL A 37 -27.44 -11.02 10.81
CA VAL A 37 -28.19 -9.92 10.17
C VAL A 37 -27.77 -8.58 10.78
N ASP A 38 -27.68 -8.46 12.10
CA ASP A 38 -27.25 -7.25 12.82
C ASP A 38 -25.80 -6.85 12.42
N GLN A 39 -24.90 -7.84 12.31
CA GLN A 39 -23.53 -7.59 11.80
C GLN A 39 -23.49 -7.19 10.33
N ARG A 40 -24.44 -7.66 9.53
CA ARG A 40 -24.55 -7.30 8.14
C ARG A 40 -25.08 -5.88 7.96
N GLU A 41 -26.06 -5.48 8.76
CA GLU A 41 -26.57 -4.11 8.79
C GLU A 41 -25.52 -3.11 9.30
N ASP A 42 -24.78 -3.43 10.35
CA ASP A 42 -23.66 -2.63 10.84
C ASP A 42 -22.54 -2.47 9.78
N ARG A 43 -22.32 -3.49 8.98
CA ARG A 43 -21.34 -3.45 7.88
C ARG A 43 -21.85 -2.61 6.70
N ILE A 44 -23.14 -2.75 6.36
CA ILE A 44 -23.80 -1.97 5.31
C ILE A 44 -23.88 -0.51 5.71
N MET A 45 -24.26 -0.20 6.96
CA MET A 45 -24.27 1.17 7.48
C MET A 45 -22.88 1.82 7.49
N LYS A 46 -21.83 1.06 7.81
CA LYS A 46 -20.44 1.54 7.69
C LYS A 46 -20.00 1.72 6.25
N GLU A 47 -20.50 0.92 5.34
CA GLU A 47 -20.27 1.05 3.90
C GLU A 47 -21.02 2.24 3.29
N GLU A 48 -22.28 2.46 3.67
CA GLU A 48 -23.08 3.62 3.24
C GLU A 48 -22.54 4.96 3.77
N VAL A 49 -22.04 5.01 5.00
CA VAL A 49 -21.33 6.19 5.55
C VAL A 49 -20.05 6.46 4.78
N ASN A 50 -19.41 5.42 4.19
CA ASN A 50 -18.22 5.58 3.36
C ASN A 50 -18.55 6.02 1.91
N VAL A 51 -19.77 5.82 1.44
CA VAL A 51 -20.26 6.32 0.14
C VAL A 51 -20.51 7.84 0.15
N SER A 52 -20.64 8.47 1.33
CA SER A 52 -20.81 9.93 1.48
C SER A 52 -19.53 10.74 1.20
N GLY A 53 -18.47 10.18 0.64
CA GLY A 53 -17.31 10.91 0.10
C GLY A 53 -16.45 11.65 1.15
N LYS A 54 -16.76 11.61 2.43
CA LYS A 54 -16.00 12.26 3.50
C LYS A 54 -14.99 11.29 4.10
N MET A 55 -13.72 11.56 3.87
CA MET A 55 -12.63 10.84 4.55
C MET A 55 -12.71 11.07 6.07
N SER A 56 -12.55 10.01 6.86
CA SER A 56 -12.48 10.17 8.32
C SER A 56 -11.18 10.91 8.69
N ALA A 57 -11.20 11.61 9.84
CA ALA A 57 -10.02 12.31 10.35
C ALA A 57 -8.81 11.37 10.45
N ARG A 58 -9.02 10.11 10.88
CA ARG A 58 -7.97 9.09 10.93
C ARG A 58 -7.39 8.77 9.56
N GLN A 59 -8.23 8.65 8.52
CA GLN A 59 -7.75 8.39 7.16
C GLN A 59 -6.91 9.55 6.64
N ILE A 60 -7.34 10.79 6.87
CA ILE A 60 -6.59 12.00 6.47
C ILE A 60 -5.23 12.04 7.18
N THR A 61 -5.21 11.83 8.50
CA THR A 61 -3.97 11.84 9.29
C THR A 61 -2.98 10.77 8.83
N MET A 62 -3.47 9.54 8.60
CA MET A 62 -2.63 8.43 8.12
C MET A 62 -2.11 8.69 6.72
N THR A 63 -2.95 9.21 5.81
CA THR A 63 -2.50 9.58 4.45
C THR A 63 -1.42 10.65 4.50
N ALA A 64 -1.62 11.71 5.29
CA ALA A 64 -0.63 12.79 5.46
C ALA A 64 0.68 12.28 6.07
N LEU A 65 0.61 11.38 7.06
CA LEU A 65 1.78 10.74 7.64
C LEU A 65 2.60 9.99 6.58
N PHE A 66 1.94 9.22 5.72
CA PHE A 66 2.63 8.48 4.66
C PHE A 66 3.19 9.39 3.57
N VAL A 67 2.53 10.51 3.24
CA VAL A 67 3.10 11.55 2.37
C VAL A 67 4.43 12.05 2.94
N ALA A 68 4.46 12.36 4.24
CA ALA A 68 5.68 12.81 4.92
C ALA A 68 6.77 11.72 4.96
N LEU A 69 6.39 10.46 5.23
CA LEU A 69 7.34 9.33 5.24
C LEU A 69 7.95 9.08 3.86
N VAL A 70 7.17 9.18 2.78
CA VAL A 70 7.67 9.04 1.41
C VAL A 70 8.65 10.18 1.09
N ALA A 71 8.35 11.42 1.52
CA ALA A 71 9.27 12.56 1.37
C ALA A 71 10.57 12.35 2.15
N VAL A 72 10.50 11.91 3.41
CA VAL A 72 11.69 11.56 4.20
C VAL A 72 12.51 10.47 3.52
N GLY A 73 11.84 9.44 2.97
CA GLY A 73 12.49 8.38 2.21
C GLY A 73 13.25 8.86 0.98
N ALA A 74 12.80 9.96 0.35
CA ALA A 74 13.49 10.57 -0.79
C ALA A 74 14.82 11.23 -0.39
N PHE A 75 14.91 11.77 0.83
CA PHE A 75 16.14 12.40 1.32
C PHE A 75 17.20 11.39 1.76
N ILE A 76 16.77 10.18 2.15
CA ILE A 76 17.68 9.09 2.48
C ILE A 76 18.06 8.38 1.18
N LYS A 77 19.14 8.85 0.55
CA LYS A 77 19.59 8.39 -0.76
C LYS A 77 21.05 7.99 -0.79
N ILE A 78 21.35 6.93 -1.54
CA ILE A 78 22.71 6.56 -1.94
C ILE A 78 22.87 6.97 -3.40
N PRO A 79 23.81 7.87 -3.73
CA PRO A 79 24.00 8.34 -5.09
C PRO A 79 24.58 7.21 -5.95
N ILE A 80 23.78 6.72 -6.89
CA ILE A 80 24.19 5.79 -7.94
C ILE A 80 24.02 6.51 -9.27
N PRO A 81 24.90 6.30 -10.27
CA PRO A 81 24.74 6.87 -11.59
C PRO A 81 23.38 6.55 -12.19
N TYR A 82 22.73 7.54 -12.81
CA TYR A 82 21.42 7.52 -13.46
C TYR A 82 20.22 7.34 -12.55
N LEU A 83 20.28 6.52 -11.50
CA LEU A 83 19.15 6.28 -10.58
C LEU A 83 19.66 6.19 -9.14
N PRO A 84 19.45 7.21 -8.29
CA PRO A 84 19.81 7.13 -6.89
C PRO A 84 18.95 6.10 -6.17
N PHE A 85 19.58 5.22 -5.40
CA PHE A 85 18.86 4.34 -4.48
C PHE A 85 18.26 5.15 -3.33
N THR A 86 16.99 4.92 -3.00
CA THR A 86 16.28 5.68 -1.95
C THR A 86 15.41 4.77 -1.09
N LEU A 87 15.10 5.21 0.12
CA LEU A 87 14.13 4.50 0.97
C LEU A 87 12.65 4.75 0.58
N GLN A 88 12.39 5.47 -0.51
CA GLN A 88 11.02 5.73 -0.99
C GLN A 88 10.24 4.44 -1.27
N LEU A 89 10.89 3.44 -1.87
CA LEU A 89 10.26 2.14 -2.16
C LEU A 89 9.69 1.51 -0.89
N LEU A 90 10.40 1.57 0.22
CA LEU A 90 9.93 1.03 1.51
C LEU A 90 8.63 1.70 1.94
N PHE A 91 8.61 3.04 1.96
CA PHE A 91 7.45 3.80 2.45
C PHE A 91 6.25 3.76 1.51
N THR A 92 6.48 3.75 0.19
CA THR A 92 5.41 3.59 -0.80
C THR A 92 4.80 2.19 -0.77
N THR A 93 5.63 1.15 -0.59
CA THR A 93 5.15 -0.21 -0.38
C THR A 93 4.33 -0.30 0.91
N LEU A 94 4.83 0.24 2.03
CA LEU A 94 4.10 0.27 3.30
C LEU A 94 2.79 1.04 3.20
N ALA A 95 2.76 2.17 2.46
CA ALA A 95 1.53 2.90 2.20
C ALA A 95 0.47 2.00 1.54
N GLY A 96 0.83 1.28 0.46
CA GLY A 96 -0.07 0.33 -0.19
C GLY A 96 -0.53 -0.80 0.73
N LEU A 97 0.39 -1.46 1.44
CA LEU A 97 0.09 -2.61 2.29
C LEU A 97 -0.77 -2.26 3.52
N ILE A 98 -0.53 -1.11 4.14
CA ILE A 98 -1.18 -0.69 5.40
C ILE A 98 -2.47 0.07 5.17
N LEU A 99 -2.44 1.10 4.31
CA LEU A 99 -3.59 1.95 4.02
C LEU A 99 -4.56 1.32 3.02
N GLY A 100 -4.09 0.35 2.25
CA GLY A 100 -4.85 -0.25 1.14
C GLY A 100 -4.70 0.52 -0.17
N SER A 101 -5.44 0.10 -1.19
CA SER A 101 -5.26 0.57 -2.56
C SER A 101 -5.56 2.06 -2.70
N ARG A 102 -6.73 2.51 -2.24
CA ARG A 102 -7.18 3.90 -2.42
C ARG A 102 -6.31 4.90 -1.66
N LEU A 103 -6.18 4.71 -0.35
CA LEU A 103 -5.45 5.66 0.50
C LEU A 103 -3.94 5.58 0.29
N GLY A 104 -3.39 4.37 0.08
CA GLY A 104 -1.98 4.17 -0.23
C GLY A 104 -1.58 4.79 -1.56
N GLY A 105 -2.34 4.54 -2.63
CA GLY A 105 -2.12 5.20 -3.90
C GLY A 105 -2.28 6.72 -3.80
N MET A 106 -3.33 7.20 -3.11
CA MET A 106 -3.59 8.62 -2.93
C MET A 106 -2.47 9.33 -2.14
N SER A 107 -1.87 8.69 -1.12
CA SER A 107 -0.75 9.29 -0.39
C SER A 107 0.45 9.54 -1.32
N VAL A 108 0.77 8.61 -2.21
CA VAL A 108 1.87 8.80 -3.18
C VAL A 108 1.52 9.83 -4.24
N VAL A 109 0.27 9.85 -4.72
CA VAL A 109 -0.20 10.90 -5.66
C VAL A 109 -0.14 12.29 -5.01
N MET A 110 -0.56 12.43 -3.76
CA MET A 110 -0.45 13.71 -3.02
C MET A 110 1.02 14.14 -2.86
N TYR A 111 1.93 13.21 -2.58
CA TYR A 111 3.37 13.49 -2.57
C TYR A 111 3.84 14.01 -3.94
N LEU A 112 3.40 13.40 -5.06
CA LEU A 112 3.73 13.87 -6.40
C LEU A 112 3.19 15.28 -6.67
N ILE A 113 1.93 15.55 -6.30
CA ILE A 113 1.31 16.86 -6.49
C ILE A 113 2.08 17.93 -5.72
N LEU A 114 2.43 17.71 -4.46
CA LEU A 114 3.19 18.65 -3.65
C LEU A 114 4.59 18.92 -4.23
N GLY A 115 5.28 17.86 -4.69
CA GLY A 115 6.60 18.00 -5.31
C GLY A 115 6.55 18.76 -6.64
N LEU A 116 5.52 18.51 -7.47
CA LEU A 116 5.33 19.24 -8.72
C LEU A 116 4.87 20.68 -8.51
N ALA A 117 4.14 20.97 -7.43
CA ALA A 117 3.77 22.34 -7.03
C ALA A 117 4.98 23.21 -6.60
N GLY A 118 6.18 22.60 -6.54
CA GLY A 118 7.42 23.32 -6.25
C GLY A 118 8.01 23.06 -4.86
N VAL A 119 7.34 22.25 -4.03
CA VAL A 119 7.92 21.85 -2.74
C VAL A 119 9.14 20.94 -3.01
N PRO A 120 10.33 21.24 -2.47
CA PRO A 120 11.56 20.50 -2.77
C PRO A 120 11.63 19.15 -1.99
N ILE A 121 10.66 18.26 -2.23
CA ILE A 121 10.52 16.96 -1.55
C ILE A 121 10.96 15.77 -2.41
N PHE A 122 11.27 15.97 -3.69
CA PHE A 122 11.87 14.93 -4.52
C PHE A 122 13.39 14.83 -4.28
N THR A 123 13.98 13.75 -4.70
CA THR A 123 15.42 13.45 -4.51
C THR A 123 16.36 14.55 -5.03
N GLU A 124 15.94 15.32 -6.03
CA GLU A 124 16.71 16.36 -6.69
C GLU A 124 15.95 17.69 -6.78
N GLY A 125 15.13 18.01 -5.77
CA GLY A 125 14.36 19.24 -5.70
C GLY A 125 12.87 19.07 -5.90
N GLY A 126 12.23 19.96 -6.63
CA GLY A 126 10.79 19.94 -6.94
C GLY A 126 10.46 20.85 -8.12
N GLY A 127 9.18 20.96 -8.45
CA GLY A 127 8.65 21.79 -9.52
C GLY A 127 8.30 21.04 -10.79
N LEU A 128 7.53 21.69 -11.67
CA LEU A 128 7.01 21.09 -12.92
C LEU A 128 8.10 20.54 -13.84
N MET A 129 9.27 21.16 -13.84
CA MET A 129 10.41 20.72 -14.65
C MET A 129 10.96 19.34 -14.23
N TYR A 130 10.53 18.83 -13.07
CA TYR A 130 10.93 17.49 -12.62
C TYR A 130 10.34 16.40 -13.53
N VAL A 131 9.23 16.67 -14.21
CA VAL A 131 8.61 15.73 -15.17
C VAL A 131 9.59 15.34 -16.29
N VAL A 132 10.45 16.25 -16.72
CA VAL A 132 11.44 15.98 -17.78
C VAL A 132 12.65 15.18 -17.27
N LYS A 133 12.79 15.00 -15.96
CA LYS A 133 13.88 14.19 -15.41
C LYS A 133 13.63 12.69 -15.64
N PRO A 134 14.64 11.93 -16.06
CA PRO A 134 14.50 10.48 -16.29
C PRO A 134 14.01 9.68 -15.08
N THR A 135 14.27 10.16 -13.86
CA THR A 135 13.86 9.53 -12.61
C THR A 135 12.36 9.68 -12.29
N PHE A 136 11.64 10.59 -12.99
CA PHE A 136 10.22 10.84 -12.73
C PHE A 136 9.34 9.61 -13.00
N GLY A 137 9.71 8.77 -13.96
CA GLY A 137 9.00 7.52 -14.24
C GLY A 137 8.91 6.58 -13.03
N TYR A 138 9.94 6.53 -12.22
CA TYR A 138 9.93 5.74 -10.98
C TYR A 138 8.96 6.29 -9.96
N LEU A 139 8.80 7.61 -9.90
CA LEU A 139 7.81 8.27 -9.03
C LEU A 139 6.37 7.92 -9.45
N LEU A 140 6.10 7.88 -10.76
CA LEU A 140 4.81 7.38 -11.27
C LEU A 140 4.62 5.90 -10.95
N GLY A 141 5.68 5.12 -11.10
CA GLY A 141 5.70 3.71 -10.74
C GLY A 141 5.34 3.48 -9.26
N PHE A 142 5.81 4.33 -8.33
CA PHE A 142 5.47 4.26 -6.92
C PHE A 142 3.96 4.45 -6.68
N ALA A 143 3.31 5.37 -7.38
CA ALA A 143 1.87 5.62 -7.22
C ALA A 143 1.05 4.41 -7.72
N ILE A 144 1.36 3.91 -8.92
CA ILE A 144 0.70 2.75 -9.50
C ILE A 144 0.96 1.50 -8.66
N GLY A 145 2.23 1.29 -8.29
CA GLY A 145 2.65 0.12 -7.52
C GLY A 145 2.03 0.08 -6.13
N ALA A 146 1.97 1.20 -5.40
CA ALA A 146 1.30 1.29 -4.10
C ALA A 146 -0.20 0.96 -4.21
N PHE A 147 -0.88 1.45 -5.24
CA PHE A 147 -2.28 1.14 -5.50
C PHE A 147 -2.48 -0.36 -5.75
N VAL A 148 -1.69 -0.96 -6.64
CA VAL A 148 -1.81 -2.39 -7.00
C VAL A 148 -1.46 -3.29 -5.80
N ALA A 149 -0.38 -3.00 -5.08
CA ALA A 149 -0.01 -3.74 -3.88
C ALA A 149 -1.10 -3.68 -2.81
N GLY A 150 -1.69 -2.51 -2.59
CA GLY A 150 -2.84 -2.34 -1.71
C GLY A 150 -4.04 -3.18 -2.14
N ARG A 151 -4.35 -3.20 -3.44
CA ARG A 151 -5.45 -4.00 -3.99
C ARG A 151 -5.25 -5.50 -3.76
N MET A 152 -4.02 -6.00 -3.91
CA MET A 152 -3.69 -7.39 -3.64
C MET A 152 -3.91 -7.78 -2.18
N VAL A 153 -3.69 -6.86 -1.26
CA VAL A 153 -3.92 -7.07 0.18
C VAL A 153 -5.40 -7.01 0.52
N GLU A 154 -6.16 -6.06 -0.03
CA GLU A 154 -7.59 -5.88 0.20
C GLU A 154 -8.44 -7.07 -0.28
N THR A 155 -8.06 -7.67 -1.41
CA THR A 155 -8.78 -8.83 -1.98
C THR A 155 -8.55 -10.14 -1.21
N SER A 156 -7.77 -10.11 -0.13
CA SER A 156 -7.44 -11.31 0.64
C SER A 156 -8.35 -11.52 1.83
N VAL A 157 -8.86 -12.74 1.99
CA VAL A 157 -9.56 -13.18 3.20
C VAL A 157 -8.58 -13.32 4.38
N THR A 158 -7.35 -13.77 4.13
CA THR A 158 -6.30 -13.96 5.15
C THR A 158 -5.02 -13.21 4.77
N LEU A 159 -4.50 -12.39 5.71
CA LEU A 159 -3.25 -11.66 5.56
C LEU A 159 -2.05 -12.57 5.89
N THR A 160 -1.67 -13.40 4.93
CA THR A 160 -0.49 -14.26 5.07
C THR A 160 0.78 -13.48 4.70
N PHE A 161 1.89 -13.73 5.41
CA PHE A 161 3.20 -13.12 5.11
C PHE A 161 3.62 -13.28 3.64
N LYS A 162 3.39 -14.48 3.06
CA LYS A 162 3.68 -14.76 1.64
C LYS A 162 2.95 -13.80 0.71
N ARG A 163 1.72 -13.41 1.04
CA ARG A 163 0.92 -12.50 0.23
C ARG A 163 1.39 -11.05 0.35
N LEU A 164 1.76 -10.61 1.55
CA LEU A 164 2.37 -9.29 1.76
C LEU A 164 3.69 -9.18 0.99
N LEU A 165 4.50 -10.24 1.04
CA LEU A 165 5.75 -10.32 0.28
C LEU A 165 5.50 -10.30 -1.23
N ALA A 166 4.55 -11.08 -1.74
CA ALA A 166 4.17 -11.07 -3.15
C ALA A 166 3.70 -9.69 -3.61
N ALA A 167 2.86 -9.00 -2.81
CA ALA A 167 2.42 -7.64 -3.11
C ALA A 167 3.59 -6.64 -3.14
N SER A 168 4.58 -6.78 -2.25
CA SER A 168 5.80 -5.97 -2.26
C SER A 168 6.63 -6.19 -3.53
N PHE A 169 6.78 -7.43 -4.00
CA PHE A 169 7.49 -7.74 -5.24
C PHE A 169 6.74 -7.27 -6.49
N VAL A 170 5.41 -7.34 -6.49
CA VAL A 170 4.60 -6.77 -7.58
C VAL A 170 4.76 -5.25 -7.63
N ASN A 171 4.77 -4.57 -6.48
CA ASN A 171 5.09 -3.14 -6.42
C ASN A 171 6.48 -2.86 -7.02
N LEU A 172 7.50 -3.60 -6.61
CA LEU A 172 8.86 -3.49 -7.13
C LEU A 172 8.89 -3.64 -8.66
N ALA A 173 8.25 -4.69 -9.20
CA ALA A 173 8.20 -4.94 -10.64
C ALA A 173 7.52 -3.79 -11.42
N ILE A 174 6.43 -3.24 -10.88
CA ILE A 174 5.72 -2.10 -11.49
C ILE A 174 6.60 -0.86 -11.47
N VAL A 175 7.25 -0.55 -10.35
CA VAL A 175 8.13 0.63 -10.20
C VAL A 175 9.28 0.58 -11.20
N TYR A 176 9.95 -0.56 -11.31
CA TYR A 176 11.04 -0.71 -12.28
C TYR A 176 10.55 -0.75 -13.72
N GLY A 177 9.42 -1.43 -14.00
CA GLY A 177 8.84 -1.48 -15.34
C GLY A 177 8.49 -0.09 -15.86
N VAL A 178 7.69 0.66 -15.10
CA VAL A 178 7.29 2.03 -15.46
C VAL A 178 8.51 2.96 -15.49
N GLY A 179 9.38 2.86 -14.49
CA GLY A 179 10.56 3.72 -14.36
C GLY A 179 11.54 3.56 -15.51
N MET A 180 11.88 2.32 -15.91
CA MET A 180 12.81 2.07 -17.00
C MET A 180 12.25 2.46 -18.36
N ILE A 181 10.97 2.18 -18.62
CA ILE A 181 10.31 2.60 -19.87
C ILE A 181 10.37 4.12 -19.99
N TYR A 182 9.96 4.84 -18.93
CA TYR A 182 9.98 6.28 -18.94
C TYR A 182 11.39 6.87 -19.09
N LEU A 183 12.36 6.30 -18.38
CA LEU A 183 13.75 6.73 -18.46
C LEU A 183 14.32 6.57 -19.88
N TYR A 184 14.03 5.43 -20.53
CA TYR A 184 14.43 5.17 -21.90
C TYR A 184 13.81 6.19 -22.85
N GLU A 185 12.48 6.39 -22.81
CA GLU A 185 11.76 7.34 -23.65
C GLU A 185 12.26 8.79 -23.49
N ILE A 186 12.43 9.26 -22.27
CA ILE A 186 12.91 10.63 -22.00
C ILE A 186 14.34 10.83 -22.47
N LYS A 187 15.20 9.84 -22.30
CA LYS A 187 16.60 9.93 -22.74
C LYS A 187 16.74 9.93 -24.26
N ASP A 188 15.98 9.10 -24.94
CA ASP A 188 16.02 8.96 -26.38
C ASP A 188 15.30 10.13 -27.08
N LEU A 189 14.01 10.36 -26.76
CA LEU A 189 13.16 11.33 -27.46
C LEU A 189 13.42 12.78 -27.08
N TYR A 190 13.66 13.07 -25.78
CA TYR A 190 13.71 14.46 -25.30
C TYR A 190 15.15 14.97 -25.13
N LEU A 191 16.01 14.16 -24.52
CA LEU A 191 17.38 14.59 -24.23
C LEU A 191 18.35 14.34 -25.40
N GLY A 192 17.94 13.60 -26.43
CA GLY A 192 18.79 13.28 -27.60
C GLY A 192 20.09 12.56 -27.22
N LYS A 193 20.13 11.91 -26.06
CA LYS A 193 21.28 11.17 -25.53
C LYS A 193 20.85 9.72 -25.29
N PRO A 194 20.78 8.89 -26.34
CA PRO A 194 20.36 7.50 -26.20
C PRO A 194 21.24 6.78 -25.19
N ILE A 195 20.63 6.00 -24.32
CA ILE A 195 21.32 5.15 -23.36
C ILE A 195 21.37 3.73 -23.90
N GLY A 196 22.53 3.09 -23.82
CA GLY A 196 22.67 1.68 -24.20
C GLY A 196 21.80 0.79 -23.30
N LEU A 197 21.18 -0.24 -23.87
CA LEU A 197 20.33 -1.17 -23.12
C LEU A 197 21.08 -1.89 -21.99
N ASP A 198 22.38 -2.12 -22.19
CA ASP A 198 23.31 -2.67 -21.20
C ASP A 198 23.46 -1.75 -19.99
N VAL A 199 23.69 -0.45 -20.24
CA VAL A 199 23.81 0.58 -19.20
C VAL A 199 22.47 0.75 -18.46
N LEU A 200 21.37 0.78 -19.20
CA LEU A 200 20.01 0.86 -18.62
C LEU A 200 19.78 -0.32 -17.67
N PHE A 201 20.07 -1.54 -18.11
CA PHE A 201 19.84 -2.74 -17.31
C PHE A 201 20.76 -2.81 -16.09
N ILE A 202 22.03 -2.50 -16.22
CA ILE A 202 22.99 -2.61 -15.11
C ILE A 202 22.72 -1.53 -14.05
N TYR A 203 22.65 -0.25 -14.44
CA TYR A 203 22.58 0.88 -13.48
C TYR A 203 21.17 1.22 -13.04
N CYS A 204 20.15 0.96 -13.86
CA CYS A 204 18.77 1.33 -13.54
C CYS A 204 17.91 0.15 -13.07
N PHE A 205 18.43 -1.09 -13.15
CA PHE A 205 17.75 -2.29 -12.67
C PHE A 205 18.65 -3.13 -11.76
N ALA A 206 19.72 -3.74 -12.28
CA ALA A 206 20.46 -4.76 -11.56
C ALA A 206 21.10 -4.24 -10.26
N LEU A 207 21.69 -3.05 -10.29
CA LEU A 207 22.39 -2.48 -9.14
C LEU A 207 21.43 -2.05 -8.03
N PRO A 208 20.34 -1.27 -8.28
CA PRO A 208 19.43 -0.84 -7.22
C PRO A 208 18.41 -1.91 -6.81
N VAL A 209 18.12 -2.93 -7.62
CA VAL A 209 17.14 -3.97 -7.27
C VAL A 209 17.60 -4.84 -6.10
N ILE A 210 18.91 -5.06 -5.95
CA ILE A 210 19.44 -5.90 -4.87
C ILE A 210 19.07 -5.35 -3.49
N PRO A 211 19.39 -4.09 -3.12
CA PRO A 211 18.95 -3.52 -1.86
C PRO A 211 17.42 -3.36 -1.78
N ASP A 212 16.74 -3.13 -2.90
CA ASP A 212 15.27 -2.99 -2.92
C ASP A 212 14.54 -4.31 -2.58
N ILE A 213 15.13 -5.47 -2.90
CA ILE A 213 14.62 -6.77 -2.44
C ILE A 213 14.61 -6.84 -0.91
N PHE A 214 15.66 -6.36 -0.24
CA PHE A 214 15.70 -6.31 1.21
C PHE A 214 14.63 -5.35 1.77
N LEU A 215 14.39 -4.21 1.10
CA LEU A 215 13.33 -3.28 1.49
C LEU A 215 11.94 -3.90 1.32
N CYS A 216 11.71 -4.71 0.29
CA CYS A 216 10.46 -5.45 0.11
C CYS A 216 10.20 -6.45 1.24
N ILE A 217 11.23 -7.19 1.65
CA ILE A 217 11.13 -8.14 2.77
C ILE A 217 10.86 -7.37 4.07
N LEU A 218 11.59 -6.28 4.31
CA LEU A 218 11.41 -5.42 5.47
C LEU A 218 10.00 -4.82 5.52
N ALA A 219 9.49 -4.31 4.39
CA ALA A 219 8.13 -3.82 4.27
C ALA A 219 7.09 -4.88 4.63
N ALA A 220 7.24 -6.11 4.15
CA ALA A 220 6.34 -7.21 4.46
C ALA A 220 6.37 -7.60 5.95
N ILE A 221 7.54 -7.57 6.60
CA ILE A 221 7.69 -7.84 8.04
C ILE A 221 7.01 -6.74 8.86
N ILE A 222 7.27 -5.47 8.53
CA ILE A 222 6.68 -4.32 9.22
C ILE A 222 5.16 -4.33 9.03
N ALA A 223 4.67 -4.50 7.81
CA ALA A 223 3.25 -4.53 7.50
C ALA A 223 2.53 -5.65 8.26
N ARG A 224 3.12 -6.84 8.35
CA ARG A 224 2.56 -7.96 9.12
C ARG A 224 2.35 -7.63 10.60
N ARG A 225 3.23 -6.82 11.18
CA ARG A 225 3.12 -6.40 12.59
C ARG A 225 2.16 -5.23 12.79
N LEU A 226 2.15 -4.26 11.86
CA LEU A 226 1.39 -3.02 12.00
C LEU A 226 -0.09 -3.18 11.61
N ILE A 227 -0.42 -3.99 10.60
CA ILE A 227 -1.80 -4.14 10.12
C ILE A 227 -2.77 -4.57 11.23
N PRO A 228 -2.48 -5.57 12.11
CA PRO A 228 -3.40 -5.97 13.17
C PRO A 228 -3.55 -4.91 14.27
N ILE A 229 -2.59 -3.99 14.42
CA ILE A 229 -2.65 -2.91 15.43
C ILE A 229 -3.46 -1.73 14.89
N LEU A 230 -3.42 -1.51 13.58
CA LEU A 230 -4.02 -0.35 12.92
C LEU A 230 -5.42 -0.62 12.37
N LYS A 231 -5.82 -1.86 12.19
CA LYS A 231 -7.18 -2.27 11.81
C LYS A 231 -7.99 -2.71 13.01
#